data_3fa048e60fa51a6ebfef4afb4e3d78c7
#
_entry.id   3fa048e60fa51a6ebfef4afb4e3d78c7
#
_cell.length_a   1.000
_cell.length_b   1.000
_cell.length_c   1.000
_cell.angle_alpha   90.00
_cell.angle_beta   90.00
_cell.angle_gamma   90.00
#
_symmetry.space_group_name_H-M   'P 1'
#
loop_
_entity.id
_entity.type
_entity.pdbx_description
1 polymer ?
#
loop_
_entity_poly.entity_id
_entity_poly.type
_entity_poly.pdbx_seq_one_letter_code
_entity_poly.pdbx_strand_id
1 'polypeptide(L)'
;MEIAIGYAGEEDPESAITKEANQQKVTILSVQDLARLLLYAVPKQLGLAKLQELFETCYAPADTKAWIDKWIEEEPDKGPYFDMVDVVYSLQKEDRETPTIEVVRLKINEKLKTTYPTAKIKTYAEALKNMVPGQFHYDGKYVSVDCSPEVMKRHITNAINSDIPVAMRDIYNAMFSNS
;
A
#
# COMPACT_ATOMS: atom_id res chain seq x y z
N MET A 1 16.15 13.56 -9.01
CA MET A 1 15.64 13.33 -7.64
C MET A 1 16.82 12.84 -6.82
N GLU A 2 17.22 13.61 -5.84
CA GLU A 2 18.30 13.27 -4.92
C GLU A 2 17.74 13.11 -3.51
N ILE A 3 18.24 12.13 -2.78
CA ILE A 3 17.79 11.82 -1.42
C ILE A 3 19.04 11.87 -0.53
N ALA A 4 19.00 12.72 0.50
CA ALA A 4 20.01 12.74 1.53
C ALA A 4 19.49 12.05 2.79
N ILE A 5 20.24 11.08 3.30
CA ILE A 5 19.93 10.37 4.55
C ILE A 5 20.86 10.90 5.61
N GLY A 6 20.31 11.56 6.62
CA GLY A 6 21.08 12.19 7.69
C GLY A 6 20.71 11.67 9.08
N TYR A 7 21.48 12.09 10.08
CA TYR A 7 21.22 11.76 11.49
C TYR A 7 20.02 12.53 12.05
N ALA A 8 19.25 11.86 12.93
CA ALA A 8 18.23 12.53 13.73
C ALA A 8 18.90 13.60 14.62
N GLY A 9 18.48 14.84 14.49
CA GLY A 9 18.97 15.93 15.36
C GLY A 9 18.94 17.33 14.76
N GLU A 10 18.87 17.45 13.43
CA GLU A 10 18.76 18.78 12.79
C GLU A 10 17.35 19.03 12.29
N GLU A 11 16.39 19.08 13.20
CA GLU A 11 15.01 19.49 12.90
C GLU A 11 14.88 21.04 12.78
N ASP A 12 15.98 21.78 12.93
CA ASP A 12 15.99 23.23 12.84
C ASP A 12 15.72 23.70 11.41
N PRO A 13 14.54 24.30 11.14
CA PRO A 13 14.21 24.79 9.81
C PRO A 13 15.15 25.91 9.32
N GLU A 14 15.88 26.54 10.22
CA GLU A 14 16.86 27.58 9.92
C GLU A 14 18.27 27.06 9.68
N SER A 15 18.50 25.75 9.81
CA SER A 15 19.81 25.15 9.55
C SER A 15 20.25 25.39 8.10
N ALA A 16 21.55 25.49 7.88
CA ALA A 16 22.13 25.70 6.55
C ALA A 16 21.75 24.52 5.60
N ILE A 17 21.70 23.31 6.14
CA ILE A 17 21.35 22.09 5.40
C ILE A 17 19.90 22.16 4.95
N THR A 18 18.98 22.54 5.81
CA THR A 18 17.55 22.68 5.47
C THR A 18 17.34 23.74 4.39
N LYS A 19 18.02 24.88 4.49
CA LYS A 19 17.94 25.96 3.50
C LYS A 19 18.46 25.49 2.14
N GLU A 20 19.59 24.80 2.13
CA GLU A 20 20.17 24.28 0.90
C GLU A 20 19.30 23.17 0.28
N ALA A 21 18.76 22.26 1.07
CA ALA A 21 17.86 21.22 0.61
C ALA A 21 16.60 21.81 -0.07
N ASN A 22 16.01 22.85 0.53
CA ASN A 22 14.88 23.56 -0.06
C ASN A 22 15.26 24.24 -1.39
N GLN A 23 16.43 24.82 -1.50
CA GLN A 23 16.91 25.47 -2.73
C GLN A 23 17.18 24.47 -3.84
N GLN A 24 17.79 23.33 -3.49
CA GLN A 24 18.15 22.28 -4.45
C GLN A 24 17.02 21.28 -4.70
N LYS A 25 15.90 21.39 -3.99
CA LYS A 25 14.76 20.43 -4.02
C LYS A 25 15.20 19.00 -3.72
N VAL A 26 16.03 18.85 -2.71
CA VAL A 26 16.53 17.57 -2.20
C VAL A 26 15.76 17.22 -0.93
N THR A 27 15.11 16.06 -0.91
CA THR A 27 14.41 15.59 0.28
C THR A 27 15.41 15.08 1.32
N ILE A 28 15.34 15.60 2.53
CA ILE A 28 16.13 15.12 3.68
C ILE A 28 15.27 14.12 4.45
N LEU A 29 15.74 12.88 4.56
CA LEU A 29 15.15 11.82 5.36
C LEU A 29 16.07 11.49 6.53
N SER A 30 15.51 11.52 7.75
CA SER A 30 16.22 10.92 8.89
C SER A 30 16.29 9.40 8.73
N VAL A 31 17.27 8.76 9.33
CA VAL A 31 17.35 7.27 9.35
C VAL A 31 16.10 6.68 10.00
N GLN A 32 15.57 7.35 11.02
CA GLN A 32 14.34 6.95 11.70
C GLN A 32 13.13 7.03 10.77
N ASP A 33 12.99 8.10 10.01
CA ASP A 33 11.87 8.29 9.07
C ASP A 33 11.97 7.30 7.90
N LEU A 34 13.17 7.03 7.40
CA LEU A 34 13.38 5.99 6.40
C LEU A 34 12.98 4.61 6.94
N ALA A 35 13.38 4.28 8.18
CA ALA A 35 12.99 3.03 8.82
C ALA A 35 11.46 2.93 8.95
N ARG A 36 10.79 4.01 9.36
CA ARG A 36 9.31 4.07 9.43
C ARG A 36 8.67 3.89 8.07
N LEU A 37 9.15 4.58 7.03
CA LEU A 37 8.65 4.38 5.66
C LEU A 37 8.75 2.92 5.24
N LEU A 38 9.88 2.27 5.45
CA LEU A 38 10.08 0.87 5.09
C LEU A 38 9.19 -0.08 5.90
N LEU A 39 9.06 0.14 7.21
CA LEU A 39 8.22 -0.68 8.09
C LEU A 39 6.73 -0.62 7.72
N TYR A 40 6.26 0.57 7.36
CA TYR A 40 4.86 0.78 7.00
C TYR A 40 4.57 0.64 5.50
N ALA A 41 5.60 0.51 4.65
CA ALA A 41 5.44 0.47 3.20
C ALA A 41 4.44 -0.59 2.73
N VAL A 42 4.57 -1.81 3.24
CA VAL A 42 3.69 -2.93 2.87
C VAL A 42 2.31 -2.79 3.52
N PRO A 43 2.17 -2.69 4.87
CA PRO A 43 0.86 -2.60 5.49
C PRO A 43 0.05 -1.37 5.06
N LYS A 44 0.70 -0.27 4.70
CA LYS A 44 0.06 0.96 4.23
C LYS A 44 0.02 1.08 2.70
N GLN A 45 0.47 0.06 1.98
CA GLN A 45 0.47 0.03 0.52
C GLN A 45 1.14 1.26 -0.11
N LEU A 46 2.38 1.55 0.32
CA LEU A 46 3.15 2.69 -0.18
C LEU A 46 3.44 2.52 -1.67
N GLY A 47 2.63 3.16 -2.49
CA GLY A 47 2.78 3.14 -3.94
C GLY A 47 3.76 4.21 -4.45
N LEU A 48 4.21 4.04 -5.69
CA LEU A 48 5.13 4.97 -6.35
C LEU A 48 4.60 6.41 -6.36
N ALA A 49 3.30 6.61 -6.56
CA ALA A 49 2.69 7.94 -6.56
C ALA A 49 2.82 8.65 -5.21
N LYS A 50 2.69 7.93 -4.10
CA LYS A 50 2.88 8.49 -2.74
C LYS A 50 4.35 8.80 -2.46
N LEU A 51 5.27 7.96 -2.92
CA LEU A 51 6.71 8.26 -2.85
C LEU A 51 7.06 9.48 -3.69
N GLN A 52 6.50 9.60 -4.88
CA GLN A 52 6.70 10.77 -5.74
C GLN A 52 6.18 12.04 -5.05
N GLU A 53 4.97 12.00 -4.48
CA GLU A 53 4.42 13.10 -3.69
C GLU A 53 5.38 13.54 -2.57
N LEU A 54 5.90 12.58 -1.78
CA LEU A 54 6.86 12.86 -0.72
C LEU A 54 8.09 13.60 -1.26
N PHE A 55 8.71 13.08 -2.30
CA PHE A 55 9.96 13.62 -2.84
C PHE A 55 9.79 14.91 -3.66
N GLU A 56 8.59 15.21 -4.12
CA GLU A 56 8.30 16.45 -4.85
C GLU A 56 7.81 17.59 -3.94
N THR A 57 7.36 17.27 -2.71
CA THR A 57 6.72 18.25 -1.84
C THR A 57 7.44 18.49 -0.52
N CYS A 58 8.24 17.52 -0.04
CA CYS A 58 8.86 17.58 1.28
C CYS A 58 10.39 17.61 1.14
N TYR A 59 10.98 18.75 1.46
CA TYR A 59 12.44 18.92 1.39
C TYR A 59 13.08 19.06 2.78
N ALA A 60 12.43 19.78 3.70
CA ALA A 60 12.92 19.92 5.06
C ALA A 60 12.63 18.66 5.90
N PRO A 61 13.47 18.32 6.90
CA PRO A 61 13.25 17.17 7.79
C PRO A 61 11.88 17.22 8.50
N ALA A 62 11.46 18.40 8.94
CA ALA A 62 10.17 18.59 9.60
C ALA A 62 8.99 18.29 8.68
N ASP A 63 9.06 18.70 7.40
CA ASP A 63 8.02 18.44 6.41
C ASP A 63 7.94 16.95 6.08
N THR A 64 9.09 16.31 5.93
CA THR A 64 9.20 14.87 5.67
C THR A 64 8.61 14.06 6.81
N LYS A 65 8.96 14.40 8.05
CA LYS A 65 8.39 13.78 9.25
C LYS A 65 6.88 13.97 9.34
N ALA A 66 6.39 15.18 9.15
CA ALA A 66 4.96 15.50 9.19
C ALA A 66 4.18 14.74 8.10
N TRP A 67 4.75 14.62 6.88
CA TRP A 67 4.15 13.85 5.81
C TRP A 67 4.07 12.35 6.17
N ILE A 68 5.15 11.79 6.73
CA ILE A 68 5.21 10.38 7.14
C ILE A 68 4.22 10.12 8.28
N ASP A 69 4.16 10.98 9.29
CA ASP A 69 3.21 10.87 10.41
C ASP A 69 1.77 10.85 9.88
N LYS A 70 1.42 11.82 9.06
CA LYS A 70 0.10 11.89 8.43
C LYS A 70 -0.21 10.64 7.60
N TRP A 71 0.75 10.18 6.77
CA TRP A 71 0.56 8.99 5.94
C TRP A 71 0.38 7.71 6.77
N ILE A 72 1.11 7.59 7.91
CA ILE A 72 0.95 6.45 8.84
C ILE A 72 -0.42 6.49 9.52
N GLU A 73 -0.93 7.67 9.87
CA GLU A 73 -2.26 7.85 10.47
C GLU A 73 -3.39 7.64 9.47
N GLU A 74 -3.17 7.92 8.19
CA GLU A 74 -4.16 7.63 7.15
C GLU A 74 -4.52 6.14 7.18
N GLU A 75 -5.81 5.80 7.28
CA GLU A 75 -6.23 4.42 7.14
C GLU A 75 -5.80 3.93 5.75
N PRO A 76 -5.14 2.75 5.65
CA PRO A 76 -4.84 2.19 4.35
C PRO A 76 -6.15 2.01 3.60
N ASP A 77 -6.14 2.33 2.31
CA ASP A 77 -7.25 2.01 1.43
C ASP A 77 -7.45 0.49 1.49
N LYS A 78 -8.32 0.08 2.40
CA LYS A 78 -8.74 -1.32 2.53
C LYS A 78 -9.52 -1.64 1.28
N GLY A 79 -8.77 -1.93 0.20
CA GLY A 79 -9.37 -2.39 -1.03
C GLY A 79 -10.35 -3.53 -0.74
N PRO A 80 -11.42 -3.67 -1.49
CA PRO A 80 -12.44 -4.70 -1.28
C PRO A 80 -11.92 -6.09 -1.68
N TYR A 81 -10.71 -6.44 -1.23
CA TYR A 81 -10.02 -7.66 -1.64
C TYR A 81 -10.83 -8.92 -1.35
N PHE A 82 -11.40 -9.01 -0.15
CA PHE A 82 -12.21 -10.15 0.24
C PHE A 82 -13.55 -10.19 -0.51
N ASP A 83 -14.19 -9.03 -0.67
CA ASP A 83 -15.41 -8.92 -1.45
C ASP A 83 -15.19 -9.23 -2.92
N MET A 84 -14.04 -8.82 -3.44
CA MET A 84 -13.63 -9.10 -4.81
C MET A 84 -13.47 -10.60 -5.06
N VAL A 85 -12.84 -11.31 -4.13
CA VAL A 85 -12.70 -12.77 -4.17
C VAL A 85 -14.09 -13.44 -4.12
N ASP A 86 -14.95 -13.02 -3.19
CA ASP A 86 -16.32 -13.56 -3.09
C ASP A 86 -17.10 -13.37 -4.36
N VAL A 87 -17.08 -12.16 -4.93
CA VAL A 87 -17.79 -11.82 -6.16
C VAL A 87 -17.27 -12.63 -7.35
N VAL A 88 -15.95 -12.70 -7.55
CA VAL A 88 -15.37 -13.46 -8.66
C VAL A 88 -15.73 -14.94 -8.55
N TYR A 89 -15.62 -15.52 -7.35
CA TYR A 89 -15.96 -16.92 -7.13
C TYR A 89 -17.44 -17.21 -7.37
N SER A 90 -18.34 -16.34 -6.92
CA SER A 90 -19.80 -16.49 -7.15
C SER A 90 -20.13 -16.43 -8.63
N LEU A 91 -19.59 -15.45 -9.37
CA LEU A 91 -19.79 -15.30 -10.81
C LEU A 91 -19.27 -16.53 -11.59
N GLN A 92 -18.09 -17.06 -11.23
CA GLN A 92 -17.57 -18.28 -11.87
C GLN A 92 -18.47 -19.50 -11.63
N LYS A 93 -19.12 -19.59 -10.47
CA LYS A 93 -20.04 -20.69 -10.17
C LYS A 93 -21.40 -20.54 -10.87
N GLU A 94 -21.92 -19.33 -10.93
CA GLU A 94 -23.25 -19.06 -11.51
C GLU A 94 -23.21 -19.19 -13.03
N ASP A 95 -22.25 -18.53 -13.68
CA ASP A 95 -22.22 -18.40 -15.14
C ASP A 95 -21.34 -19.47 -15.82
N ARG A 96 -20.51 -20.19 -15.05
CA ARG A 96 -19.48 -21.12 -15.56
C ARG A 96 -18.48 -20.49 -16.54
N GLU A 97 -18.44 -19.17 -16.57
CA GLU A 97 -17.54 -18.36 -17.40
C GLU A 97 -16.62 -17.52 -16.52
N THR A 98 -15.48 -17.14 -17.08
CA THR A 98 -14.56 -16.23 -16.41
C THR A 98 -15.09 -14.80 -16.50
N PRO A 99 -15.45 -14.15 -15.38
CA PRO A 99 -16.02 -12.81 -15.42
C PRO A 99 -15.01 -11.76 -15.89
N THR A 100 -15.53 -10.73 -16.56
CA THR A 100 -14.70 -9.56 -16.87
C THR A 100 -14.57 -8.64 -15.67
N ILE A 101 -13.50 -7.85 -15.63
CA ILE A 101 -13.26 -6.87 -14.57
C ILE A 101 -14.39 -5.85 -14.44
N GLU A 102 -15.10 -5.54 -15.53
CA GLU A 102 -16.27 -4.65 -15.51
C GLU A 102 -17.47 -5.26 -14.80
N VAL A 103 -17.73 -6.53 -15.04
CA VAL A 103 -18.82 -7.26 -14.34
C VAL A 103 -18.48 -7.33 -12.84
N VAL A 104 -17.25 -7.66 -12.51
CA VAL A 104 -16.78 -7.68 -11.10
C VAL A 104 -16.95 -6.31 -10.46
N ARG A 105 -16.57 -5.23 -11.15
CA ARG A 105 -16.74 -3.85 -10.67
C ARG A 105 -18.21 -3.53 -10.36
N LEU A 106 -19.10 -3.85 -11.27
CA LEU A 106 -20.54 -3.59 -11.09
C LEU A 106 -21.07 -4.34 -9.86
N LYS A 107 -20.71 -5.60 -9.70
CA LYS A 107 -21.14 -6.43 -8.56
C LYS A 107 -20.55 -5.96 -7.22
N ILE A 108 -19.28 -5.52 -7.21
CA ILE A 108 -18.67 -4.94 -6.01
C ILE A 108 -19.36 -3.63 -5.63
N ASN A 109 -19.61 -2.76 -6.60
CA ASN A 109 -20.28 -1.50 -6.35
C ASN A 109 -21.72 -1.71 -5.83
N GLU A 110 -22.44 -2.68 -6.37
CA GLU A 110 -23.77 -3.09 -5.89
C GLU A 110 -23.71 -3.62 -4.45
N LYS A 111 -22.79 -4.56 -4.17
CA LYS A 111 -22.62 -5.20 -2.86
C LYS A 111 -22.24 -4.21 -1.77
N LEU A 112 -21.28 -3.32 -2.05
CA LEU A 112 -20.73 -2.38 -1.07
C LEU A 112 -21.41 -1.01 -1.07
N LYS A 113 -22.39 -0.79 -1.97
CA LYS A 113 -23.06 0.50 -2.18
C LYS A 113 -22.05 1.64 -2.42
N THR A 114 -21.06 1.37 -3.26
CA THR A 114 -19.95 2.28 -3.60
C THR A 114 -19.94 2.57 -5.10
N THR A 115 -19.01 3.44 -5.53
CA THR A 115 -18.84 3.81 -6.93
C THR A 115 -17.37 3.74 -7.34
N TYR A 116 -16.72 2.58 -7.12
CA TYR A 116 -15.36 2.40 -7.57
C TYR A 116 -15.26 2.53 -9.09
N PRO A 117 -14.34 3.37 -9.60
CA PRO A 117 -14.06 3.43 -11.03
C PRO A 117 -13.29 2.17 -11.48
N THR A 118 -13.41 1.83 -12.76
CA THR A 118 -12.72 0.67 -13.36
C THR A 118 -11.23 0.65 -13.09
N ALA A 119 -10.56 1.80 -13.20
CA ALA A 119 -9.12 1.91 -12.95
C ALA A 119 -8.74 1.43 -11.55
N LYS A 120 -9.53 1.78 -10.52
CA LYS A 120 -9.27 1.39 -9.14
C LYS A 120 -9.47 -0.11 -8.91
N ILE A 121 -10.51 -0.71 -9.49
CA ILE A 121 -10.74 -2.16 -9.42
C ILE A 121 -9.63 -2.92 -10.14
N LYS A 122 -9.11 -2.42 -11.26
CA LYS A 122 -7.92 -2.99 -11.92
C LYS A 122 -6.70 -2.98 -11.02
N THR A 123 -6.44 -1.88 -10.31
CA THR A 123 -5.35 -1.79 -9.34
C THR A 123 -5.49 -2.84 -8.23
N TYR A 124 -6.69 -3.05 -7.72
CA TYR A 124 -6.94 -4.08 -6.72
C TYR A 124 -6.77 -5.50 -7.26
N ALA A 125 -7.16 -5.74 -8.53
CA ALA A 125 -6.96 -7.03 -9.18
C ALA A 125 -5.46 -7.35 -9.37
N GLU A 126 -4.66 -6.37 -9.79
CA GLU A 126 -3.20 -6.53 -9.87
C GLU A 126 -2.57 -6.76 -8.49
N ALA A 127 -3.02 -6.05 -7.46
CA ALA A 127 -2.55 -6.26 -6.10
C ALA A 127 -2.86 -7.70 -5.62
N LEU A 128 -4.09 -8.19 -5.83
CA LEU A 128 -4.48 -9.57 -5.49
C LEU A 128 -3.63 -10.60 -6.23
N LYS A 129 -3.42 -10.43 -7.53
CA LYS A 129 -2.57 -11.30 -8.34
C LYS A 129 -1.14 -11.40 -7.78
N ASN A 130 -0.60 -10.28 -7.31
CA ASN A 130 0.74 -10.24 -6.72
C ASN A 130 0.78 -10.81 -5.29
N MET A 131 -0.29 -10.64 -4.49
CA MET A 131 -0.37 -11.19 -3.15
C MET A 131 -0.54 -12.71 -3.12
N VAL A 132 -1.27 -13.25 -4.08
CA VAL A 132 -1.60 -14.71 -4.13
C VAL A 132 -1.34 -15.28 -5.53
N PRO A 133 -0.08 -15.28 -5.97
CA PRO A 133 0.28 -15.73 -7.30
C PRO A 133 -0.14 -17.19 -7.52
N GLY A 134 -0.66 -17.48 -8.71
CA GLY A 134 -1.13 -18.82 -9.09
C GLY A 134 -2.49 -19.22 -8.52
N GLN A 135 -3.16 -18.37 -7.78
CA GLN A 135 -4.51 -18.62 -7.23
C GLN A 135 -5.52 -17.55 -7.62
N PHE A 136 -5.07 -16.32 -7.81
CA PHE A 136 -5.84 -15.22 -8.37
C PHE A 136 -5.24 -14.83 -9.71
N HIS A 137 -6.04 -14.87 -10.76
CA HIS A 137 -5.60 -14.57 -12.11
C HIS A 137 -6.27 -13.32 -12.62
N TYR A 138 -5.49 -12.46 -13.23
CA TYR A 138 -5.95 -11.27 -13.92
C TYR A 138 -5.06 -10.99 -15.13
N ASP A 139 -5.65 -10.88 -16.31
CA ASP A 139 -4.98 -10.67 -17.60
C ASP A 139 -5.19 -9.26 -18.18
N GLY A 140 -5.78 -8.35 -17.42
CA GLY A 140 -6.15 -6.99 -17.84
C GLY A 140 -7.62 -6.87 -18.23
N LYS A 141 -8.32 -7.98 -18.50
CA LYS A 141 -9.73 -8.03 -18.88
C LYS A 141 -10.53 -9.02 -18.06
N TYR A 142 -10.04 -10.24 -17.91
CA TYR A 142 -10.71 -11.34 -17.22
C TYR A 142 -10.09 -11.58 -15.84
N VAL A 143 -10.94 -12.04 -14.91
CA VAL A 143 -10.54 -12.32 -13.53
C VAL A 143 -11.03 -13.70 -13.14
N SER A 144 -10.17 -14.51 -12.51
CA SER A 144 -10.55 -15.82 -11.99
C SER A 144 -9.85 -16.17 -10.68
N VAL A 145 -10.44 -17.11 -9.95
CA VAL A 145 -9.89 -17.69 -8.73
C VAL A 145 -9.92 -19.22 -8.82
N ASP A 146 -8.86 -19.87 -8.36
CA ASP A 146 -8.69 -21.34 -8.46
C ASP A 146 -9.02 -22.08 -7.17
N CYS A 147 -9.36 -21.38 -6.09
CA CYS A 147 -9.71 -21.97 -4.80
C CYS A 147 -10.91 -21.30 -4.16
N SER A 148 -11.42 -21.90 -3.07
CA SER A 148 -12.57 -21.33 -2.36
C SER A 148 -12.24 -19.99 -1.71
N PRO A 149 -13.24 -19.11 -1.49
CA PRO A 149 -13.03 -17.81 -0.85
C PRO A 149 -12.33 -17.90 0.51
N GLU A 150 -12.63 -18.91 1.31
CA GLU A 150 -12.04 -19.10 2.63
C GLU A 150 -10.53 -19.38 2.53
N VAL A 151 -10.14 -20.23 1.58
CA VAL A 151 -8.73 -20.53 1.32
C VAL A 151 -8.03 -19.30 0.80
N MET A 152 -8.63 -18.60 -0.17
CA MET A 152 -8.07 -17.38 -0.75
C MET A 152 -7.88 -16.28 0.32
N LYS A 153 -8.90 -16.02 1.15
CA LYS A 153 -8.83 -15.02 2.23
C LYS A 153 -7.72 -15.33 3.22
N ARG A 154 -7.54 -16.62 3.57
CA ARG A 154 -6.42 -17.05 4.40
C ARG A 154 -5.07 -16.78 3.74
N HIS A 155 -4.93 -17.04 2.44
CA HIS A 155 -3.69 -16.78 1.71
C HIS A 155 -3.39 -15.29 1.61
N ILE A 156 -4.41 -14.46 1.33
CA ILE A 156 -4.27 -12.99 1.34
C ILE A 156 -3.85 -12.49 2.73
N THR A 157 -4.50 -12.97 3.79
CA THR A 157 -4.15 -12.63 5.17
C THR A 157 -2.71 -13.03 5.49
N ASN A 158 -2.30 -14.23 5.07
CA ASN A 158 -0.93 -14.68 5.25
C ASN A 158 0.07 -13.84 4.44
N ALA A 159 -0.24 -13.49 3.20
CA ALA A 159 0.60 -12.62 2.38
C ALA A 159 0.80 -11.25 3.05
N ILE A 160 -0.29 -10.62 3.50
CA ILE A 160 -0.23 -9.35 4.23
C ILE A 160 0.60 -9.47 5.52
N ASN A 161 0.49 -10.59 6.24
CA ASN A 161 1.21 -10.81 7.49
C ASN A 161 2.66 -11.30 7.32
N SER A 162 2.97 -12.00 6.22
CA SER A 162 4.31 -12.58 5.99
C SER A 162 5.31 -11.60 5.38
N ASP A 163 4.84 -10.52 4.78
CA ASP A 163 5.71 -9.52 4.17
C ASP A 163 6.43 -8.61 5.20
N ILE A 164 6.12 -8.75 6.49
CA ILE A 164 6.98 -8.21 7.54
C ILE A 164 7.91 -9.33 8.00
N PRO A 165 9.20 -9.32 7.62
CA PRO A 165 10.16 -10.31 8.11
C PRO A 165 10.09 -10.39 9.64
N VAL A 166 10.16 -11.60 10.20
CA VAL A 166 10.05 -11.82 11.66
C VAL A 166 11.04 -10.94 12.43
N ALA A 167 12.26 -10.77 11.89
CA ALA A 167 13.26 -9.86 12.43
C ALA A 167 12.80 -8.38 12.46
N MET A 168 11.97 -7.95 11.52
CA MET A 168 11.42 -6.59 11.49
C MET A 168 10.23 -6.42 12.44
N ARG A 169 9.47 -7.48 12.73
CA ARG A 169 8.41 -7.42 13.76
C ARG A 169 8.99 -7.19 15.15
N ASP A 170 10.10 -7.84 15.46
CA ASP A 170 10.76 -7.66 16.75
C ASP A 170 11.33 -6.26 16.91
N ILE A 171 11.94 -5.73 15.85
CA ILE A 171 12.41 -4.35 15.79
C ILE A 171 11.24 -3.37 15.89
N TYR A 172 10.16 -3.62 15.15
CA TYR A 172 8.93 -2.81 15.20
C TYR A 172 8.34 -2.80 16.61
N ASN A 173 8.17 -3.97 17.23
CA ASN A 173 7.65 -4.08 18.58
C ASN A 173 8.57 -3.40 19.62
N ALA A 174 9.89 -3.49 19.46
CA ALA A 174 10.85 -2.84 20.34
C ALA A 174 10.84 -1.30 20.20
N MET A 175 10.59 -0.78 18.99
CA MET A 175 10.55 0.67 18.72
C MET A 175 9.22 1.33 19.15
N PHE A 176 8.11 0.61 19.11
CA PHE A 176 6.76 1.15 19.29
C PHE A 176 5.99 0.66 20.51
N SER A 177 6.50 -0.34 21.26
CA SER A 177 5.88 -0.81 22.51
C SER A 177 6.13 0.11 23.73
N ASN A 178 6.89 1.18 23.57
CA ASN A 178 7.21 2.14 24.64
C ASN A 178 6.63 3.55 24.38
N SER A 179 5.61 3.64 23.55
CA SER A 179 4.91 4.91 23.27
C SER A 179 3.56 4.94 23.96
#